data_2d5a8050278d25088ae766b8ea269f82
#
_entry.id   2d5a8050278d25088ae766b8ea269f82
#
_cell.length_a   1.000
_cell.length_b   1.000
_cell.length_c   1.000
_cell.angle_alpha   90.00
_cell.angle_beta   90.00
_cell.angle_gamma   90.00
#
_symmetry.space_group_name_H-M   'P 1'
#
loop_
_entity.id
_entity.type
_entity.pdbx_description
1 polymer ?
#
loop_
_entity_poly.entity_id
_entity_poly.type
_entity_poly.pdbx_seq_one_letter_code
_entity_poly.pdbx_strand_id
1 'polypeptide(L)'
;MPPATLTAARRISRHMPKVQRKVRGPRAWLLAGVVTLWLCGCAYALWMATPWVKAAAVAAVVRIAISSMTHTRKAKRKLSALAAQRAGESICSFARSFDTRTVDTWVLRAVYEQLQAELDHLHPHFPLRASDDLLQDLLLDSDDLDMSLAPDIAQRTGRCLDDTCANPYFGKVRRVSDLVGFFNAEARVNAA
;
A
#
# COMPACT_ATOMS: atom_id res chain seq x y z
N MET A 1 -6.78 40.25 -5.39
CA MET A 1 -7.35 39.53 -4.25
C MET A 1 -6.28 38.59 -3.74
N PRO A 2 -5.82 38.69 -2.50
CA PRO A 2 -4.88 37.73 -1.93
C PRO A 2 -5.60 36.41 -1.68
N PRO A 3 -4.96 35.25 -1.91
CA PRO A 3 -5.56 33.95 -1.61
C PRO A 3 -5.77 33.85 -0.10
N ALA A 4 -7.00 33.52 0.28
CA ALA A 4 -7.35 33.26 1.67
C ALA A 4 -6.52 32.06 2.16
N THR A 5 -5.49 32.33 2.95
CA THR A 5 -4.77 31.34 3.74
C THR A 5 -5.73 30.80 4.81
N LEU A 6 -6.49 29.80 4.45
CA LEU A 6 -7.22 28.97 5.42
C LEU A 6 -6.19 28.29 6.31
N THR A 7 -5.90 28.92 7.44
CA THR A 7 -5.17 28.31 8.55
C THR A 7 -6.04 27.18 9.09
N ALA A 8 -5.98 26.02 8.42
CA ALA A 8 -6.69 24.82 8.86
C ALA A 8 -6.18 24.49 10.26
N ALA A 9 -7.09 24.51 11.24
CA ALA A 9 -6.79 24.16 12.61
C ALA A 9 -5.94 22.90 12.66
N ARG A 10 -4.74 22.98 13.24
CA ARG A 10 -3.74 21.92 13.30
C ARG A 10 -4.31 20.76 14.11
N ARG A 11 -4.80 19.72 13.43
CA ARG A 11 -5.35 18.54 14.09
C ARG A 11 -4.25 17.73 14.75
N ILE A 12 -4.49 17.25 15.97
CA ILE A 12 -3.54 16.41 16.68
C ILE A 12 -3.55 15.01 16.03
N SER A 13 -2.47 14.64 15.35
CA SER A 13 -2.36 13.36 14.61
C SER A 13 -2.43 12.11 15.50
N ARG A 14 -2.26 12.26 16.82
CA ARG A 14 -2.35 11.17 17.81
C ARG A 14 -3.73 10.49 17.85
N HIS A 15 -4.78 11.19 17.47
CA HIS A 15 -6.18 10.72 17.48
C HIS A 15 -6.68 10.29 16.10
N MET A 16 -5.77 9.97 15.17
CA MET A 16 -6.14 9.54 13.84
C MET A 16 -6.94 8.21 13.90
N PRO A 17 -8.09 8.10 13.22
CA PRO A 17 -8.84 6.87 13.15
C PRO A 17 -8.03 5.76 12.47
N LYS A 18 -8.20 4.52 12.94
CA LYS A 18 -7.66 3.34 12.25
C LYS A 18 -8.53 3.04 11.03
N VAL A 19 -7.93 2.46 9.99
CA VAL A 19 -8.67 2.03 8.80
C VAL A 19 -9.75 1.04 9.20
N GLN A 20 -10.99 1.35 8.88
CA GLN A 20 -12.09 0.39 8.97
C GLN A 20 -12.18 -0.33 7.62
N ARG A 21 -11.56 -1.50 7.50
CA ARG A 21 -11.77 -2.36 6.33
C ARG A 21 -13.24 -2.74 6.26
N LYS A 22 -13.94 -2.20 5.28
CA LYS A 22 -15.35 -2.46 5.03
C LYS A 22 -15.53 -3.97 4.82
N VAL A 23 -16.28 -4.61 5.71
CA VAL A 23 -16.62 -6.03 5.62
C VAL A 23 -17.23 -6.29 4.24
N ARG A 24 -16.76 -7.34 3.57
CA ARG A 24 -17.19 -7.75 2.23
C ARG A 24 -18.69 -7.78 2.12
N GLY A 25 -19.23 -7.01 1.17
CA GLY A 25 -20.67 -6.99 0.88
C GLY A 25 -21.18 -8.33 0.31
N PRO A 26 -22.52 -8.49 0.15
CA PRO A 26 -23.16 -9.76 -0.28
C PRO A 26 -22.64 -10.31 -1.62
N ARG A 27 -22.05 -9.48 -2.48
CA ARG A 27 -21.40 -9.91 -3.74
C ARG A 27 -20.20 -10.84 -3.53
N ALA A 28 -19.57 -10.82 -2.34
CA ALA A 28 -18.46 -11.72 -2.05
C ALA A 28 -18.87 -13.21 -2.05
N TRP A 29 -20.12 -13.50 -1.68
CA TRP A 29 -20.64 -14.88 -1.71
C TRP A 29 -20.83 -15.40 -3.14
N LEU A 30 -21.31 -14.52 -4.04
CA LEU A 30 -21.44 -14.86 -5.47
C LEU A 30 -20.08 -15.14 -6.10
N LEU A 31 -19.08 -14.27 -5.83
CA LEU A 31 -17.72 -14.48 -6.31
C LEU A 31 -17.11 -15.75 -5.72
N ALA A 32 -17.32 -16.03 -4.43
CA ALA A 32 -16.87 -17.27 -3.81
C ALA A 32 -17.51 -18.49 -4.47
N GLY A 33 -18.82 -18.46 -4.78
CA GLY A 33 -19.53 -19.50 -5.48
C GLY A 33 -18.96 -19.76 -6.88
N VAL A 34 -18.73 -18.71 -7.67
CA VAL A 34 -18.12 -18.83 -9.01
C VAL A 34 -16.72 -19.41 -8.94
N VAL A 35 -15.89 -18.92 -8.01
CA VAL A 35 -14.52 -19.44 -7.80
C VAL A 35 -14.54 -20.92 -7.40
N THR A 36 -15.44 -21.32 -6.51
CA THR A 36 -15.57 -22.71 -6.08
C THR A 36 -15.98 -23.60 -7.25
N LEU A 37 -16.94 -23.17 -8.04
CA LEU A 37 -17.43 -23.92 -9.21
C LEU A 37 -16.32 -24.07 -10.27
N TRP A 38 -15.54 -23.02 -10.49
CA TRP A 38 -14.38 -23.05 -11.39
C TRP A 38 -13.28 -23.98 -10.88
N LEU A 39 -12.98 -23.96 -9.58
CA LEU A 39 -12.00 -24.86 -8.96
C LEU A 39 -12.45 -26.34 -9.06
N CYS A 40 -13.75 -26.62 -8.83
CA CYS A 40 -14.30 -27.98 -9.01
C CYS A 40 -14.20 -28.43 -10.46
N GLY A 41 -14.48 -27.58 -11.44
CA GLY A 41 -14.31 -27.85 -12.86
C GLY A 41 -12.86 -28.18 -13.23
N CYS A 42 -11.90 -27.38 -12.73
CA CYS A 42 -10.47 -27.64 -12.91
C CYS A 42 -10.04 -28.96 -12.27
N ALA A 43 -10.52 -29.27 -11.06
CA ALA A 43 -10.23 -30.51 -10.36
C ALA A 43 -10.77 -31.73 -11.15
N TYR A 44 -12.00 -31.64 -11.67
CA TYR A 44 -12.59 -32.69 -12.52
C TYR A 44 -11.82 -32.89 -13.83
N ALA A 45 -11.44 -31.80 -14.50
CA ALA A 45 -10.62 -31.85 -15.71
C ALA A 45 -9.26 -32.49 -15.46
N LEU A 46 -8.62 -32.17 -14.34
CA LEU A 46 -7.37 -32.81 -13.91
C LEU A 46 -7.59 -34.32 -13.58
N TRP A 47 -8.73 -34.67 -12.99
CA TRP A 47 -9.05 -36.07 -12.70
C TRP A 47 -9.11 -36.89 -13.98
N MET A 48 -9.76 -36.41 -15.03
CA MET A 48 -9.90 -37.07 -16.34
C MET A 48 -8.62 -37.00 -17.20
N ALA A 49 -7.64 -36.14 -16.83
CA ALA A 49 -6.43 -35.93 -17.59
C ALA A 49 -5.51 -37.20 -17.57
N THR A 50 -4.74 -37.35 -18.61
CA THR A 50 -3.69 -38.38 -18.69
C THR A 50 -2.60 -38.17 -17.64
N PRO A 51 -1.88 -39.24 -17.20
CA PRO A 51 -0.91 -39.12 -16.08
C PRO A 51 0.21 -38.12 -16.33
N TRP A 52 0.62 -37.95 -17.58
CA TRP A 52 1.66 -36.98 -17.92
C TRP A 52 1.18 -35.51 -17.76
N VAL A 53 -0.10 -35.20 -18.01
CA VAL A 53 -0.70 -33.89 -17.79
C VAL A 53 -0.77 -33.60 -16.31
N LYS A 54 -1.11 -34.56 -15.48
CA LYS A 54 -1.09 -34.44 -14.01
C LYS A 54 0.31 -34.13 -13.51
N ALA A 55 1.32 -34.86 -14.00
CA ALA A 55 2.72 -34.64 -13.64
C ALA A 55 3.19 -33.21 -14.03
N ALA A 56 2.84 -32.76 -15.24
CA ALA A 56 3.16 -31.41 -15.71
C ALA A 56 2.49 -30.32 -14.85
N ALA A 57 1.21 -30.51 -14.48
CA ALA A 57 0.48 -29.57 -13.62
C ALA A 57 1.13 -29.46 -12.22
N VAL A 58 1.48 -30.60 -11.61
CA VAL A 58 2.19 -30.62 -10.32
C VAL A 58 3.54 -29.93 -10.43
N ALA A 59 4.32 -30.23 -11.47
CA ALA A 59 5.62 -29.56 -11.68
C ALA A 59 5.48 -28.05 -11.86
N ALA A 60 4.44 -27.59 -12.58
CA ALA A 60 4.15 -26.17 -12.73
C ALA A 60 3.83 -25.49 -11.38
N VAL A 61 2.96 -26.11 -10.57
CA VAL A 61 2.61 -25.59 -9.24
C VAL A 61 3.84 -25.53 -8.33
N VAL A 62 4.65 -26.59 -8.29
CA VAL A 62 5.90 -26.62 -7.51
C VAL A 62 6.86 -25.54 -7.97
N ARG A 63 7.02 -25.32 -9.27
CA ARG A 63 7.88 -24.27 -9.83
C ARG A 63 7.39 -22.88 -9.43
N ILE A 64 6.08 -22.63 -9.50
CA ILE A 64 5.48 -21.35 -9.06
C ILE A 64 5.72 -21.15 -7.56
N ALA A 65 5.49 -22.17 -6.74
CA ALA A 65 5.71 -22.10 -5.29
C ALA A 65 7.19 -21.80 -4.95
N ILE A 66 8.13 -22.48 -5.58
CA ILE A 66 9.57 -22.24 -5.38
C ILE A 66 9.93 -20.81 -5.81
N SER A 67 9.44 -20.36 -6.97
CA SER A 67 9.67 -19.00 -7.47
C SER A 67 9.14 -17.96 -6.47
N SER A 68 7.90 -18.09 -6.01
CA SER A 68 7.29 -17.19 -5.02
C SER A 68 8.11 -17.15 -3.72
N MET A 69 8.51 -18.32 -3.19
CA MET A 69 9.34 -18.40 -1.98
C MET A 69 10.70 -17.70 -2.15
N THR A 70 11.33 -17.87 -3.32
CA THR A 70 12.64 -17.23 -3.58
C THR A 70 12.51 -15.71 -3.70
N HIS A 71 11.44 -15.23 -4.36
CA HIS A 71 11.15 -13.79 -4.43
C HIS A 71 10.91 -13.18 -3.05
N THR A 72 10.06 -13.79 -2.23
CA THR A 72 9.78 -13.32 -0.87
C THR A 72 11.03 -13.32 0.01
N ARG A 73 11.88 -14.35 -0.10
CA ARG A 73 13.16 -14.41 0.64
C ARG A 73 14.13 -13.32 0.22
N LYS A 74 14.22 -13.03 -1.08
CA LYS A 74 15.06 -11.92 -1.60
C LYS A 74 14.54 -10.57 -1.10
N ALA A 75 13.22 -10.34 -1.15
CA ALA A 75 12.57 -9.15 -0.64
C ALA A 75 12.86 -8.94 0.86
N LYS A 76 12.65 -9.98 1.69
CA LYS A 76 12.96 -9.93 3.12
C LYS A 76 14.43 -9.61 3.40
N ARG A 77 15.35 -10.24 2.68
CA ARG A 77 16.80 -9.97 2.84
C ARG A 77 17.14 -8.53 2.48
N LYS A 78 16.60 -8.00 1.39
CA LYS A 78 16.82 -6.61 0.97
C LYS A 78 16.31 -5.63 2.01
N LEU A 79 15.06 -5.79 2.45
CA LEU A 79 14.48 -4.92 3.47
C LEU A 79 15.20 -5.03 4.82
N SER A 80 15.60 -6.23 5.23
CA SER A 80 16.37 -6.42 6.47
C SER A 80 17.75 -5.73 6.39
N ALA A 81 18.42 -5.78 5.25
CA ALA A 81 19.70 -5.10 5.06
C ALA A 81 19.53 -3.57 5.11
N LEU A 82 18.48 -3.03 4.47
CA LEU A 82 18.16 -1.60 4.54
C LEU A 82 17.78 -1.17 5.97
N ALA A 83 16.98 -1.97 6.67
CA ALA A 83 16.58 -1.67 8.05
C ALA A 83 17.77 -1.67 9.00
N ALA A 84 18.72 -2.59 8.83
CA ALA A 84 19.96 -2.62 9.64
C ALA A 84 20.81 -1.35 9.46
N GLN A 85 20.87 -0.80 8.24
CA GLN A 85 21.57 0.46 7.96
C GLN A 85 20.88 1.70 8.57
N ARG A 86 19.61 1.57 8.92
CA ARG A 86 18.73 2.65 9.39
C ARG A 86 18.32 2.46 10.85
N ALA A 87 19.10 1.68 11.61
CA ALA A 87 18.82 1.40 13.01
C ALA A 87 18.67 2.71 13.81
N GLY A 88 17.57 2.84 14.56
CA GLY A 88 17.26 4.04 15.35
C GLY A 88 16.45 5.12 14.63
N GLU A 89 16.18 4.98 13.34
CA GLU A 89 15.24 5.88 12.65
C GLU A 89 13.80 5.60 13.05
N SER A 90 13.01 6.66 13.16
CA SER A 90 11.63 6.59 13.63
C SER A 90 10.74 7.55 12.83
N ILE A 91 9.44 7.53 13.11
CA ILE A 91 8.49 8.50 12.54
C ILE A 91 8.91 9.95 12.80
N CYS A 92 9.65 10.22 13.88
CA CYS A 92 10.14 11.56 14.17
C CYS A 92 11.26 11.99 13.20
N SER A 93 12.18 11.08 12.83
CA SER A 93 13.19 11.35 11.81
C SER A 93 12.56 11.51 10.43
N PHE A 94 11.59 10.67 10.10
CA PHE A 94 10.79 10.79 8.87
C PHE A 94 10.09 12.16 8.79
N ALA A 95 9.38 12.57 9.84
CA ALA A 95 8.67 13.84 9.86
C ALA A 95 9.58 15.07 9.74
N ARG A 96 10.82 14.99 10.25
CA ARG A 96 11.83 16.07 10.11
C ARG A 96 12.33 16.26 8.68
N SER A 97 12.14 15.27 7.80
CA SER A 97 12.50 15.40 6.38
C SER A 97 11.52 16.29 5.60
N PHE A 98 10.42 16.69 6.22
CA PHE A 98 9.39 17.54 5.60
C PHE A 98 9.24 18.86 6.34
N ASP A 99 8.89 19.90 5.60
CA ASP A 99 8.46 21.15 6.22
C ASP A 99 7.04 21.00 6.79
N THR A 100 6.95 20.75 8.10
CA THR A 100 5.67 20.58 8.80
C THR A 100 4.81 21.83 8.86
N ARG A 101 5.26 22.97 8.31
CA ARG A 101 4.45 24.17 8.15
C ARG A 101 3.57 24.10 6.91
N THR A 102 4.08 23.43 5.86
CA THR A 102 3.42 23.31 4.56
C THR A 102 2.74 21.95 4.37
N VAL A 103 3.25 20.90 5.03
CA VAL A 103 2.74 19.52 4.94
C VAL A 103 1.88 19.20 6.15
N ASP A 104 0.70 18.66 5.90
CA ASP A 104 -0.23 18.20 6.94
C ASP A 104 0.36 17.01 7.71
N THR A 105 0.50 17.15 9.01
CA THR A 105 1.04 16.10 9.89
C THR A 105 0.16 14.84 9.92
N TRP A 106 -1.12 14.94 9.58
CA TRP A 106 -2.00 13.79 9.43
C TRP A 106 -1.62 12.97 8.20
N VAL A 107 -1.32 13.64 7.09
CA VAL A 107 -0.84 12.98 5.87
C VAL A 107 0.49 12.27 6.14
N LEU A 108 1.46 12.96 6.77
CA LEU A 108 2.74 12.36 7.12
C LEU A 108 2.57 11.07 7.93
N ARG A 109 1.72 11.13 8.96
CA ARG A 109 1.47 9.99 9.83
C ARG A 109 0.74 8.87 9.12
N ALA A 110 -0.30 9.19 8.34
CA ALA A 110 -1.08 8.20 7.61
C ALA A 110 -0.21 7.45 6.61
N VAL A 111 0.60 8.17 5.81
CA VAL A 111 1.51 7.57 4.84
C VAL A 111 2.53 6.67 5.54
N TYR A 112 3.17 7.16 6.60
CA TYR A 112 4.17 6.39 7.33
C TYR A 112 3.59 5.09 7.91
N GLU A 113 2.48 5.17 8.64
CA GLU A 113 1.87 4.01 9.30
C GLU A 113 1.28 3.02 8.29
N GLN A 114 0.73 3.52 7.17
CA GLN A 114 0.16 2.63 6.15
C GLN A 114 1.24 1.90 5.37
N LEU A 115 2.33 2.58 4.99
CA LEU A 115 3.49 1.91 4.39
C LEU A 115 4.12 0.89 5.33
N GLN A 116 4.23 1.20 6.63
CA GLN A 116 4.69 0.20 7.60
C GLN A 116 3.77 -1.02 7.70
N ALA A 117 2.45 -0.81 7.69
CA ALA A 117 1.48 -1.90 7.74
C ALA A 117 1.56 -2.79 6.48
N GLU A 118 1.81 -2.21 5.31
CA GLU A 118 1.99 -2.96 4.07
C GLU A 118 3.28 -3.80 4.09
N LEU A 119 4.36 -3.24 4.64
CA LEU A 119 5.65 -3.92 4.73
C LEU A 119 5.77 -4.90 5.91
N ASP A 120 4.82 -4.92 6.84
CA ASP A 120 4.90 -5.70 8.09
C ASP A 120 5.09 -7.21 7.85
N HIS A 121 4.51 -7.74 6.77
CA HIS A 121 4.67 -9.14 6.38
C HIS A 121 6.10 -9.48 5.89
N LEU A 122 6.88 -8.48 5.45
CA LEU A 122 8.27 -8.64 5.02
C LEU A 122 9.24 -8.26 6.13
N HIS A 123 9.02 -7.11 6.77
CA HIS A 123 9.86 -6.61 7.87
C HIS A 123 9.01 -5.78 8.84
N PRO A 124 8.80 -6.23 10.10
CA PRO A 124 8.03 -5.50 11.10
C PRO A 124 8.74 -4.17 11.45
N HIS A 125 7.94 -3.11 11.55
CA HIS A 125 8.42 -1.76 11.91
C HIS A 125 9.56 -1.22 11.04
N PHE A 126 9.49 -1.44 9.71
CA PHE A 126 10.50 -0.98 8.77
C PHE A 126 10.72 0.55 8.89
N PRO A 127 11.98 1.02 9.03
CA PRO A 127 12.30 2.45 9.10
C PRO A 127 12.24 3.09 7.71
N LEU A 128 11.22 3.94 7.49
CA LEU A 128 10.96 4.62 6.23
C LEU A 128 11.67 5.96 6.15
N ARG A 129 12.17 6.30 4.96
CA ARG A 129 12.71 7.62 4.60
C ARG A 129 11.88 8.28 3.52
N ALA A 130 11.86 9.61 3.51
CA ALA A 130 11.18 10.39 2.47
C ALA A 130 11.76 10.14 1.06
N SER A 131 13.04 9.81 0.97
CA SER A 131 13.77 9.54 -0.27
C SER A 131 13.57 8.13 -0.84
N ASP A 132 12.94 7.22 -0.08
CA ASP A 132 12.78 5.83 -0.51
C ASP A 132 11.96 5.74 -1.79
N ASP A 133 12.45 4.96 -2.74
CA ASP A 133 11.74 4.62 -3.96
C ASP A 133 10.72 3.51 -3.67
N LEU A 134 9.46 3.75 -4.02
CA LEU A 134 8.37 2.84 -3.72
C LEU A 134 8.56 1.47 -4.38
N LEU A 135 8.95 1.46 -5.66
CA LEU A 135 9.15 0.22 -6.40
C LEU A 135 10.51 -0.43 -6.10
N GLN A 136 11.58 0.38 -6.13
CA GLN A 136 12.93 -0.17 -6.04
C GLN A 136 13.33 -0.51 -4.61
N ASP A 137 13.03 0.34 -3.63
CA ASP A 137 13.44 0.13 -2.25
C ASP A 137 12.42 -0.63 -1.43
N LEU A 138 11.13 -0.26 -1.56
CA LEU A 138 10.04 -0.82 -0.78
C LEU A 138 9.34 -1.99 -1.47
N LEU A 139 9.61 -2.21 -2.78
CA LEU A 139 9.02 -3.29 -3.58
C LEU A 139 7.49 -3.20 -3.70
N LEU A 140 6.96 -1.98 -3.65
CA LEU A 140 5.55 -1.67 -3.83
C LEU A 140 5.32 -1.23 -5.27
N ASP A 141 4.44 -1.90 -5.97
CA ASP A 141 4.09 -1.55 -7.35
C ASP A 141 2.89 -0.59 -7.42
N SER A 142 2.48 -0.23 -8.64
CA SER A 142 1.34 0.67 -8.86
C SER A 142 0.03 0.07 -8.37
N ASP A 143 -0.13 -1.25 -8.47
CA ASP A 143 -1.35 -1.93 -8.06
C ASP A 143 -1.49 -1.92 -6.53
N ASP A 144 -0.38 -2.12 -5.79
CA ASP A 144 -0.34 -1.98 -4.34
C ASP A 144 -0.72 -0.56 -3.91
N LEU A 145 -0.20 0.45 -4.64
CA LEU A 145 -0.51 1.86 -4.36
C LEU A 145 -1.99 2.19 -4.58
N ASP A 146 -2.54 1.80 -5.74
CA ASP A 146 -3.88 2.20 -6.15
C ASP A 146 -4.97 1.40 -5.44
N MET A 147 -4.75 0.10 -5.20
CA MET A 147 -5.78 -0.79 -4.68
C MET A 147 -5.83 -0.87 -3.14
N SER A 148 -4.71 -0.63 -2.46
CA SER A 148 -4.67 -0.74 -1.00
C SER A 148 -4.22 0.54 -0.31
N LEU A 149 -3.08 1.10 -0.67
CA LEU A 149 -2.49 2.22 0.03
C LEU A 149 -3.25 3.52 -0.15
N ALA A 150 -3.60 3.89 -1.39
CA ALA A 150 -4.25 5.17 -1.65
C ALA A 150 -5.63 5.28 -1.01
N PRO A 151 -6.55 4.30 -1.11
CA PRO A 151 -7.84 4.34 -0.43
C PRO A 151 -7.71 4.42 1.10
N ASP A 152 -6.80 3.67 1.68
CA ASP A 152 -6.60 3.62 3.13
C ASP A 152 -6.04 4.94 3.67
N ILE A 153 -5.07 5.55 2.97
CA ILE A 153 -4.52 6.86 3.33
C ILE A 153 -5.59 7.95 3.16
N ALA A 154 -6.36 7.92 2.06
CA ALA A 154 -7.43 8.88 1.80
C ALA A 154 -8.49 8.83 2.90
N GLN A 155 -8.94 7.63 3.27
CA GLN A 155 -9.90 7.42 4.37
C GLN A 155 -9.38 7.98 5.70
N ARG A 156 -8.11 7.73 6.04
CA ARG A 156 -7.50 8.17 7.30
C ARG A 156 -7.29 9.68 7.35
N THR A 157 -6.98 10.29 6.22
CA THR A 157 -6.68 11.73 6.13
C THR A 157 -7.90 12.57 5.83
N GLY A 158 -9.00 11.94 5.39
CA GLY A 158 -10.20 12.63 4.91
C GLY A 158 -9.92 13.37 3.59
N ARG A 159 -9.10 12.79 2.72
CA ARG A 159 -8.81 13.35 1.39
C ARG A 159 -9.72 12.70 0.34
N CYS A 160 -10.14 13.50 -0.64
CA CYS A 160 -10.94 13.04 -1.78
C CYS A 160 -10.02 12.51 -2.88
N LEU A 161 -10.39 11.40 -3.51
CA LEU A 161 -9.68 10.84 -4.67
C LEU A 161 -10.54 10.88 -5.95
N ASP A 162 -11.63 11.66 -5.97
CA ASP A 162 -12.57 11.65 -7.10
C ASP A 162 -12.02 12.42 -8.31
N ASP A 163 -11.17 13.43 -8.11
CA ASP A 163 -10.56 14.24 -9.17
C ASP A 163 -9.06 14.40 -8.95
N THR A 164 -8.35 13.30 -9.12
CA THR A 164 -6.88 13.26 -8.95
C THR A 164 -6.11 13.79 -10.16
N CYS A 165 -6.78 13.95 -11.33
CA CYS A 165 -6.13 14.39 -12.58
C CYS A 165 -5.54 15.80 -12.48
N ALA A 166 -6.12 16.67 -11.64
CA ALA A 166 -5.63 18.03 -11.40
C ALA A 166 -4.41 18.08 -10.45
N ASN A 167 -4.09 16.97 -9.80
CA ASN A 167 -2.99 16.89 -8.83
C ASN A 167 -1.63 16.95 -9.54
N PRO A 168 -0.70 17.83 -9.14
CA PRO A 168 0.63 17.97 -9.77
C PRO A 168 1.49 16.71 -9.69
N TYR A 169 1.19 15.81 -8.75
CA TYR A 169 1.87 14.53 -8.55
C TYR A 169 1.20 13.35 -9.28
N PHE A 170 0.06 13.56 -9.94
CA PHE A 170 -0.64 12.48 -10.65
C PHE A 170 0.26 11.80 -11.69
N GLY A 171 0.38 10.48 -11.62
CA GLY A 171 1.25 9.69 -12.49
C GLY A 171 2.76 9.89 -12.29
N LYS A 172 3.18 10.65 -11.27
CA LYS A 172 4.60 10.96 -10.99
C LYS A 172 5.08 10.45 -9.64
N VAL A 173 4.23 9.78 -8.89
CA VAL A 173 4.56 9.25 -7.56
C VAL A 173 5.57 8.10 -7.70
N ARG A 174 6.81 8.35 -7.32
CA ARG A 174 7.89 7.35 -7.30
C ARG A 174 8.50 7.16 -5.92
N ARG A 175 8.55 8.23 -5.15
CA ARG A 175 9.15 8.23 -3.81
C ARG A 175 8.09 8.41 -2.75
N VAL A 176 8.44 8.06 -1.53
CA VAL A 176 7.58 8.30 -0.37
C VAL A 176 7.27 9.80 -0.21
N SER A 177 8.25 10.69 -0.51
CA SER A 177 8.02 12.14 -0.54
C SER A 177 6.94 12.57 -1.54
N ASP A 178 6.92 11.93 -2.72
CA ASP A 178 5.94 12.27 -3.76
C ASP A 178 4.54 11.81 -3.33
N LEU A 179 4.44 10.64 -2.68
CA LEU A 179 3.20 10.13 -2.11
C LEU A 179 2.64 11.07 -1.04
N VAL A 180 3.50 11.59 -0.15
CA VAL A 180 3.12 12.61 0.83
C VAL A 180 2.66 13.89 0.13
N GLY A 181 3.40 14.34 -0.90
CA GLY A 181 3.05 15.52 -1.71
C GLY A 181 1.70 15.36 -2.39
N PHE A 182 1.44 14.18 -2.98
CA PHE A 182 0.17 13.84 -3.62
C PHE A 182 -1.00 14.01 -2.66
N PHE A 183 -0.98 13.34 -1.51
CA PHE A 183 -2.07 13.45 -0.54
C PHE A 183 -2.16 14.83 0.12
N ASN A 184 -1.06 15.56 0.25
CA ASN A 184 -1.09 16.92 0.76
C ASN A 184 -1.76 17.90 -0.19
N ALA A 185 -1.63 17.69 -1.52
CA ALA A 185 -2.26 18.49 -2.56
C ALA A 185 -3.75 18.19 -2.75
N GLU A 186 -4.23 16.98 -2.37
CA GLU A 186 -5.62 16.59 -2.52
C GLU A 186 -6.55 17.39 -1.61
N ALA A 187 -7.77 17.65 -2.11
CA ALA A 187 -8.79 18.34 -1.36
C ALA A 187 -9.26 17.52 -0.16
N ARG A 188 -9.59 18.17 0.94
CA ARG A 188 -10.25 17.50 2.07
C ARG A 188 -11.72 17.31 1.77
N VAL A 189 -12.23 16.12 2.06
CA VAL A 189 -13.67 15.89 2.11
C VAL A 189 -14.23 16.79 3.21
N ASN A 190 -15.02 17.80 2.84
CA ASN A 190 -15.72 18.61 3.82
C ASN A 190 -16.64 17.69 4.59
N ALA A 191 -16.40 17.53 5.89
CA ALA A 191 -17.39 16.93 6.78
C ALA A 191 -18.59 17.88 6.80
N ALA A 192 -19.66 17.50 6.09
CA ALA A 192 -20.92 18.17 6.17
C ALA A 192 -21.57 17.98 7.54
#